data_73e834826354bd38c7c49375b856d01d
#
_entry.id   73e834826354bd38c7c49375b856d01d
#
_cell.length_a   1.000
_cell.length_b   1.000
_cell.length_c   1.000
_cell.angle_alpha   90.00
_cell.angle_beta   90.00
_cell.angle_gamma   90.00
#
_symmetry.space_group_name_H-M   'P 1'
#
loop_
_entity.id
_entity.type
_entity.pdbx_description
1 polymer ?
#
loop_
_entity_poly.entity_id
_entity_poly.type
_entity_poly.pdbx_seq_one_letter_code
_entity_poly.pdbx_strand_id
1 'polypeptide(L)'
;FLKGWMTGNPIVPSSIPYVLMKSQREGGGRMDIAAEVLKGNRLALSRAITAIENERADATDIMKALYPHTGHAYVLGITGPPGAGKSTMTDKLAKEYRKRGKTVGIIAVDPTSPFSGGAILGDRIRMNDLTLDEGVFIRSMGTRGSLGGLSHKTADAVKAMDAFGKDVIFVETVGVGQSEVDIVRAADTTMVVLIPGMGDDIQAIKAGILEIGDVFAINKSDLDGADKLVREINMMLDLDDHMSDWRPPIRKVVANRGEGIAELVDTLEEHRSHIEGNGVLAERRTRRTRDEMLDILHAGVRRSIESRIVDTGRLDDYVARIKAHETDPYTVVGGVMSEMLTK
;
A
#
# COMPACT_ATOMS: atom_id res chain seq x y z
N PHE A 1 -67.08 1.14 2.30
CA PHE A 1 -67.18 2.62 2.35
C PHE A 1 -65.90 3.18 1.79
N LEU A 2 -65.94 3.45 0.50
CA LEU A 2 -66.02 4.74 -0.19
C LEU A 2 -64.64 5.43 -0.33
N LYS A 3 -64.16 5.37 -1.60
CA LYS A 3 -63.85 6.52 -2.49
C LYS A 3 -62.84 7.49 -1.87
N GLY A 4 -61.69 7.70 -2.41
CA GLY A 4 -61.33 8.09 -3.75
C GLY A 4 -60.52 9.35 -3.59
N TRP A 5 -59.41 9.45 -4.23
CA TRP A 5 -59.01 10.69 -4.92
C TRP A 5 -57.75 10.39 -5.74
N MET A 6 -57.95 10.60 -6.98
CA MET A 6 -56.97 10.56 -8.06
C MET A 6 -56.03 11.77 -7.99
N THR A 7 -54.92 11.56 -8.66
CA THR A 7 -54.18 12.48 -9.52
C THR A 7 -53.02 13.26 -8.90
N GLY A 8 -51.91 13.13 -9.55
CA GLY A 8 -50.84 14.09 -9.51
C GLY A 8 -49.43 13.50 -9.47
N ASN A 9 -49.02 12.72 -10.48
CA ASN A 9 -47.62 12.51 -10.79
C ASN A 9 -47.03 13.80 -11.35
N PRO A 10 -46.00 14.41 -10.75
CA PRO A 10 -45.17 15.35 -11.49
C PRO A 10 -44.15 14.50 -12.27
N ILE A 11 -44.26 14.56 -13.56
CA ILE A 11 -43.32 14.15 -14.57
C ILE A 11 -41.98 14.90 -14.26
N VAL A 12 -40.97 14.16 -13.82
CA VAL A 12 -39.62 14.65 -13.84
C VAL A 12 -39.08 14.43 -15.25
N PRO A 13 -38.65 15.46 -15.99
CA PRO A 13 -38.05 15.28 -17.29
C PRO A 13 -36.72 14.57 -17.16
N SER A 14 -36.67 13.36 -17.68
CA SER A 14 -35.45 12.64 -18.01
C SER A 14 -34.70 13.45 -19.10
N SER A 15 -33.38 13.41 -19.00
CA SER A 15 -32.43 13.88 -20.02
C SER A 15 -32.00 15.36 -19.93
N ILE A 16 -31.05 15.60 -19.03
CA ILE A 16 -30.01 16.57 -19.31
C ILE A 16 -28.84 15.78 -19.91
N PRO A 17 -28.42 16.06 -21.16
CA PRO A 17 -27.30 15.36 -21.77
C PRO A 17 -25.99 15.75 -21.08
N TYR A 18 -25.28 14.80 -20.54
CA TYR A 18 -23.92 14.92 -19.96
C TYR A 18 -22.85 15.15 -21.04
N VAL A 19 -23.16 15.88 -22.10
CA VAL A 19 -22.30 16.02 -23.29
C VAL A 19 -21.91 17.48 -23.58
N LEU A 20 -22.16 18.46 -22.71
CA LEU A 20 -21.79 19.85 -23.01
C LEU A 20 -21.05 20.56 -21.86
N MET A 21 -19.94 19.96 -21.37
CA MET A 21 -18.89 20.70 -20.67
C MET A 21 -17.50 20.33 -21.17
N LYS A 22 -17.36 20.17 -22.47
CA LYS A 22 -16.09 20.07 -23.18
C LYS A 22 -15.99 21.27 -24.12
N SER A 23 -15.68 22.44 -23.58
CA SER A 23 -14.94 23.48 -24.31
C SER A 23 -14.66 24.66 -23.40
N GLN A 24 -13.50 25.28 -23.58
CA GLN A 24 -13.02 26.53 -23.01
C GLN A 24 -12.42 26.46 -21.59
N ARG A 25 -11.27 25.81 -21.46
CA ARG A 25 -10.13 26.30 -20.70
C ARG A 25 -8.83 25.98 -21.45
N GLU A 26 -8.71 26.45 -22.65
CA GLU A 26 -7.42 26.72 -23.29
C GLU A 26 -6.97 28.11 -22.78
N GLY A 27 -5.87 28.12 -22.01
CA GLY A 27 -5.28 29.39 -21.56
C GLY A 27 -4.73 29.42 -20.14
N GLY A 28 -4.74 28.27 -19.38
CA GLY A 28 -3.98 28.16 -18.13
C GLY A 28 -2.87 27.11 -18.32
N GLY A 29 -1.60 27.48 -18.20
CA GLY A 29 -0.49 26.57 -18.32
C GLY A 29 -0.75 25.30 -17.49
N ARG A 30 -0.67 24.14 -18.10
CA ARG A 30 -0.88 22.84 -17.43
C ARG A 30 0.13 22.78 -16.30
N MET A 31 -0.33 22.79 -15.05
CA MET A 31 0.54 22.76 -13.88
C MET A 31 1.42 21.52 -13.98
N ASP A 32 2.73 21.69 -13.99
CA ASP A 32 3.67 20.58 -13.92
C ASP A 32 3.58 19.99 -12.52
N ILE A 33 2.83 18.87 -12.43
CA ILE A 33 2.54 18.20 -11.14
C ILE A 33 3.84 17.81 -10.45
N ALA A 34 4.81 17.28 -11.18
CA ALA A 34 6.07 16.83 -10.58
C ALA A 34 6.88 18.01 -10.03
N ALA A 35 7.03 19.08 -10.80
CA ALA A 35 7.73 20.29 -10.35
C ALA A 35 7.07 20.90 -9.10
N GLU A 36 5.74 20.91 -9.03
CA GLU A 36 5.03 21.41 -7.86
C GLU A 36 5.14 20.48 -6.64
N VAL A 37 5.21 19.16 -6.83
CA VAL A 37 5.51 18.19 -5.74
C VAL A 37 6.87 18.51 -5.14
N LEU A 38 7.89 18.71 -5.96
CA LEU A 38 9.26 19.02 -5.51
C LEU A 38 9.37 20.39 -4.79
N LYS A 39 8.43 21.31 -5.03
CA LYS A 39 8.32 22.57 -4.27
C LYS A 39 7.55 22.44 -2.96
N GLY A 40 7.09 21.26 -2.60
CA GLY A 40 6.32 21.03 -1.37
C GLY A 40 4.83 21.34 -1.47
N ASN A 41 4.24 21.39 -2.68
CA ASN A 41 2.82 21.64 -2.86
C ASN A 41 1.99 20.39 -2.53
N ARG A 42 1.29 20.39 -1.39
CA ARG A 42 0.46 19.26 -0.89
C ARG A 42 -0.66 18.86 -1.88
N LEU A 43 -1.25 19.82 -2.57
CA LEU A 43 -2.30 19.53 -3.56
C LEU A 43 -1.71 18.81 -4.78
N ALA A 44 -0.51 19.19 -5.21
CA ALA A 44 0.20 18.54 -6.30
C ALA A 44 0.55 17.08 -5.92
N LEU A 45 1.05 16.84 -4.69
CA LEU A 45 1.28 15.49 -4.18
C LEU A 45 0.00 14.64 -4.20
N SER A 46 -1.12 15.19 -3.71
CA SER A 46 -2.41 14.48 -3.75
C SER A 46 -2.84 14.14 -5.19
N ARG A 47 -2.61 15.05 -6.15
CA ARG A 47 -2.91 14.84 -7.57
C ARG A 47 -1.97 13.81 -8.21
N ALA A 48 -0.68 13.84 -7.87
CA ALA A 48 0.30 12.84 -8.32
C ALA A 48 -0.11 11.43 -7.87
N ILE A 49 -0.39 11.24 -6.58
CA ILE A 49 -0.83 9.94 -6.05
C ILE A 49 -2.17 9.52 -6.68
N THR A 50 -3.10 10.43 -6.92
CA THR A 50 -4.35 10.11 -7.62
C THR A 50 -4.12 9.70 -9.08
N ALA A 51 -3.14 10.31 -9.78
CA ALA A 51 -2.76 9.91 -11.13
C ALA A 51 -2.18 8.50 -11.15
N ILE A 52 -1.30 8.18 -10.20
CA ILE A 52 -0.68 6.86 -9.99
C ILE A 52 -1.76 5.81 -9.70
N GLU A 53 -2.62 6.07 -8.73
CA GLU A 53 -3.67 5.13 -8.29
C GLU A 53 -4.65 4.77 -9.43
N ASN A 54 -4.98 5.74 -10.27
CA ASN A 54 -5.90 5.57 -11.40
C ASN A 54 -5.20 5.27 -12.73
N GLU A 55 -3.90 5.00 -12.74
CA GLU A 55 -3.11 4.67 -13.95
C GLU A 55 -3.36 5.68 -15.09
N ARG A 56 -3.39 6.96 -14.75
CA ARG A 56 -3.58 8.02 -15.74
C ARG A 56 -2.41 8.02 -16.73
N ALA A 57 -2.67 8.48 -17.94
CA ALA A 57 -1.65 8.54 -19.00
C ALA A 57 -0.39 9.34 -18.60
N ASP A 58 -0.54 10.35 -17.71
CA ASP A 58 0.55 11.19 -17.22
C ASP A 58 1.29 10.61 -15.98
N ALA A 59 0.80 9.51 -15.39
CA ALA A 59 1.37 8.94 -14.17
C ALA A 59 2.84 8.51 -14.34
N THR A 60 3.16 7.84 -15.44
CA THR A 60 4.52 7.39 -15.73
C THR A 60 5.48 8.57 -15.89
N ASP A 61 5.08 9.65 -16.55
CA ASP A 61 5.94 10.83 -16.74
C ASP A 61 6.13 11.59 -15.43
N ILE A 62 5.09 11.68 -14.58
CA ILE A 62 5.20 12.21 -13.22
C ILE A 62 6.23 11.40 -12.44
N MET A 63 6.13 10.05 -12.45
CA MET A 63 7.06 9.19 -11.71
C MET A 63 8.50 9.29 -12.23
N LYS A 64 8.72 9.34 -13.55
CA LYS A 64 10.06 9.56 -14.12
C LYS A 64 10.69 10.87 -13.63
N ALA A 65 9.90 11.93 -13.49
CA ALA A 65 10.39 13.22 -13.02
C ALA A 65 10.65 13.23 -11.49
N LEU A 66 9.87 12.48 -10.70
CA LEU A 66 10.05 12.39 -9.24
C LEU A 66 11.18 11.42 -8.83
N TYR A 67 11.40 10.36 -9.59
CA TYR A 67 12.31 9.27 -9.23
C TYR A 67 13.73 9.72 -8.86
N PRO A 68 14.38 10.68 -9.55
CA PRO A 68 15.72 11.17 -9.18
C PRO A 68 15.78 11.83 -7.78
N HIS A 69 14.64 12.17 -7.18
CA HIS A 69 14.53 12.83 -5.89
C HIS A 69 14.04 11.89 -4.78
N THR A 70 14.16 10.58 -4.98
CA THR A 70 13.77 9.53 -4.02
C THR A 70 14.97 8.86 -3.37
N GLY A 71 14.73 8.03 -2.37
CA GLY A 71 15.74 7.23 -1.68
C GLY A 71 16.18 7.80 -0.33
N HIS A 72 15.54 8.87 0.15
CA HIS A 72 15.88 9.58 1.39
C HIS A 72 15.01 9.19 2.58
N ALA A 73 13.72 8.94 2.33
CA ALA A 73 12.79 8.58 3.39
C ALA A 73 13.10 7.21 3.99
N TYR A 74 12.86 7.10 5.30
CA TYR A 74 12.79 5.82 5.99
C TYR A 74 11.37 5.26 5.90
N VAL A 75 11.21 4.05 5.37
CA VAL A 75 9.90 3.44 5.14
C VAL A 75 9.63 2.37 6.19
N LEU A 76 8.63 2.62 7.04
CA LEU A 76 8.17 1.71 8.08
C LEU A 76 6.88 1.00 7.65
N GLY A 77 6.95 -0.31 7.52
CA GLY A 77 5.80 -1.18 7.33
C GLY A 77 5.14 -1.52 8.66
N ILE A 78 3.82 -1.33 8.76
CA ILE A 78 3.03 -1.63 9.95
C ILE A 78 2.00 -2.70 9.57
N THR A 79 2.18 -3.91 10.09
CA THR A 79 1.32 -5.06 9.80
C THR A 79 0.86 -5.74 11.08
N GLY A 80 -0.01 -6.72 10.95
CA GLY A 80 -0.56 -7.50 12.05
C GLY A 80 -2.06 -7.72 11.90
N PRO A 81 -2.68 -8.57 12.72
CA PRO A 81 -4.06 -9.00 12.56
C PRO A 81 -5.07 -7.84 12.68
N PRO A 82 -6.29 -8.03 12.17
CA PRO A 82 -7.36 -7.06 12.35
C PRO A 82 -7.65 -6.88 13.84
N GLY A 83 -7.96 -5.63 14.24
CA GLY A 83 -8.23 -5.32 15.64
C GLY A 83 -7.00 -5.20 16.55
N ALA A 84 -5.79 -5.44 16.07
CA ALA A 84 -4.54 -5.26 16.84
C ALA A 84 -4.27 -3.79 17.22
N GLY A 85 -4.97 -2.84 16.60
CA GLY A 85 -4.83 -1.41 16.89
C GLY A 85 -3.74 -0.73 16.08
N LYS A 86 -3.46 -1.23 14.88
CA LYS A 86 -2.46 -0.67 13.95
C LYS A 86 -2.67 0.83 13.71
N SER A 87 -3.87 1.25 13.32
CA SER A 87 -4.16 2.66 13.03
C SER A 87 -3.99 3.57 14.26
N THR A 88 -4.31 3.07 15.48
CA THR A 88 -4.02 3.79 16.72
C THR A 88 -2.50 3.87 16.95
N MET A 89 -1.78 2.79 16.68
CA MET A 89 -0.33 2.76 16.76
C MET A 89 0.30 3.75 15.78
N THR A 90 -0.15 3.73 14.52
CA THR A 90 0.27 4.66 13.45
C THR A 90 0.08 6.13 13.88
N ASP A 91 -1.08 6.48 14.47
CA ASP A 91 -1.34 7.82 15.01
C ASP A 91 -0.32 8.22 16.07
N LYS A 92 -0.06 7.34 17.03
CA LYS A 92 0.86 7.63 18.15
C LYS A 92 2.32 7.70 17.71
N LEU A 93 2.73 6.81 16.84
CA LEU A 93 4.07 6.84 16.23
C LEU A 93 4.29 8.11 15.43
N ALA A 94 3.31 8.50 14.59
CA ALA A 94 3.40 9.74 13.82
C ALA A 94 3.57 10.96 14.74
N LYS A 95 2.77 11.05 15.81
CA LYS A 95 2.88 12.12 16.79
C LYS A 95 4.23 12.14 17.48
N GLU A 96 4.81 10.97 17.78
CA GLU A 96 6.12 10.87 18.42
C GLU A 96 7.24 11.28 17.44
N TYR A 97 7.21 10.84 16.18
CA TYR A 97 8.13 11.30 15.16
C TYR A 97 8.01 12.81 14.90
N ARG A 98 6.79 13.37 14.93
CA ARG A 98 6.57 14.82 14.84
C ARG A 98 7.18 15.60 16.01
N LYS A 99 7.10 15.09 17.23
CA LYS A 99 7.80 15.69 18.41
C LYS A 99 9.32 15.70 18.23
N ARG A 100 9.86 14.69 17.54
CA ARG A 100 11.30 14.59 17.21
C ARG A 100 11.69 15.43 15.99
N GLY A 101 10.79 16.30 15.48
CA GLY A 101 11.02 17.21 14.37
C GLY A 101 10.98 16.56 12.98
N LYS A 102 10.57 15.27 12.86
CA LYS A 102 10.48 14.56 11.59
C LYS A 102 9.15 14.83 10.89
N THR A 103 9.18 14.93 9.57
CA THR A 103 7.97 14.95 8.74
C THR A 103 7.51 13.53 8.43
N VAL A 104 6.19 13.28 8.42
CA VAL A 104 5.63 11.93 8.30
C VAL A 104 4.67 11.83 7.12
N GLY A 105 4.88 10.81 6.28
CA GLY A 105 3.90 10.33 5.30
C GLY A 105 3.17 9.10 5.85
N ILE A 106 1.86 8.96 5.61
CA ILE A 106 1.10 7.78 6.00
C ILE A 106 0.31 7.28 4.79
N ILE A 107 0.53 6.03 4.41
CA ILE A 107 -0.24 5.31 3.41
C ILE A 107 -1.00 4.20 4.13
N ALA A 108 -2.33 4.36 4.22
CA ALA A 108 -3.22 3.31 4.70
C ALA A 108 -3.73 2.51 3.49
N VAL A 109 -3.38 1.22 3.43
CA VAL A 109 -3.78 0.33 2.33
C VAL A 109 -5.01 -0.44 2.76
N ASP A 110 -6.18 -0.02 2.26
CA ASP A 110 -7.46 -0.65 2.57
C ASP A 110 -7.88 -1.68 1.53
N PRO A 111 -8.59 -2.77 1.93
CA PRO A 111 -9.26 -3.60 0.96
C PRO A 111 -10.28 -2.75 0.19
N THR A 112 -10.30 -2.94 -1.11
CA THR A 112 -11.25 -2.21 -1.97
C THR A 112 -12.67 -2.62 -1.62
N SER A 113 -13.54 -1.65 -1.34
CA SER A 113 -14.97 -1.92 -1.17
C SER A 113 -15.53 -2.52 -2.47
N PRO A 114 -16.14 -3.73 -2.43
CA PRO A 114 -16.73 -4.33 -3.62
C PRO A 114 -17.90 -3.51 -4.19
N PHE A 115 -18.45 -2.57 -3.41
CA PHE A 115 -19.60 -1.75 -3.79
C PHE A 115 -19.22 -0.37 -4.34
N SER A 116 -18.19 0.26 -3.83
CA SER A 116 -17.82 1.63 -4.22
C SER A 116 -16.54 1.72 -5.04
N GLY A 117 -15.76 0.65 -5.10
CA GLY A 117 -14.45 0.62 -5.78
C GLY A 117 -13.41 1.57 -5.18
N GLY A 118 -13.69 2.17 -4.02
CA GLY A 118 -12.79 3.09 -3.29
C GLY A 118 -12.35 2.53 -1.94
N ALA A 119 -11.31 3.11 -1.34
CA ALA A 119 -10.87 2.80 0.01
C ALA A 119 -11.99 3.14 1.02
N ILE A 120 -12.16 2.30 2.03
CA ILE A 120 -13.16 2.51 3.08
C ILE A 120 -12.64 3.66 3.97
N LEU A 121 -13.34 4.79 3.97
CA LEU A 121 -12.97 6.07 4.63
C LEU A 121 -12.84 6.00 6.17
N GLY A 122 -12.98 4.84 6.79
CA GLY A 122 -13.05 4.70 8.26
C GLY A 122 -11.83 5.19 9.03
N ASP A 123 -10.63 5.09 8.46
CA ASP A 123 -9.39 5.42 9.17
C ASP A 123 -9.05 6.92 9.19
N ARG A 124 -9.51 7.69 8.20
CA ARG A 124 -9.31 9.16 8.22
C ARG A 124 -10.00 9.84 9.38
N ILE A 125 -11.14 9.31 9.84
CA ILE A 125 -11.90 9.89 10.96
C ILE A 125 -11.14 9.72 12.29
N ARG A 126 -10.28 8.70 12.38
CA ARG A 126 -9.53 8.39 13.62
C ARG A 126 -8.27 9.23 13.80
N MET A 127 -7.75 9.82 12.70
CA MET A 127 -6.49 10.59 12.69
C MET A 127 -6.72 12.10 12.46
N ASN A 128 -7.86 12.64 12.92
CA ASN A 128 -8.25 14.02 12.65
C ASN A 128 -7.19 15.06 13.05
N ASP A 129 -6.52 14.86 14.20
CA ASP A 129 -5.49 15.79 14.68
C ASP A 129 -4.27 15.83 13.75
N LEU A 130 -3.89 14.67 13.17
CA LEU A 130 -2.75 14.58 12.26
C LEU A 130 -3.04 15.19 10.89
N THR A 131 -4.30 15.26 10.46
CA THR A 131 -4.66 15.88 9.17
C THR A 131 -4.43 17.38 9.15
N LEU A 132 -4.44 18.01 10.34
CA LEU A 132 -4.18 19.44 10.51
C LEU A 132 -2.69 19.77 10.67
N ASP A 133 -1.84 18.79 10.93
CA ASP A 133 -0.39 18.98 11.02
C ASP A 133 0.23 19.11 9.61
N GLU A 134 0.84 20.25 9.31
CA GLU A 134 1.50 20.49 8.03
C GLU A 134 2.66 19.53 7.76
N GLY A 135 3.33 19.03 8.79
CA GLY A 135 4.38 18.03 8.69
C GLY A 135 3.89 16.62 8.36
N VAL A 136 2.57 16.38 8.43
CA VAL A 136 1.98 15.06 8.16
C VAL A 136 1.21 15.07 6.85
N PHE A 137 1.36 14.01 6.05
CA PHE A 137 0.54 13.77 4.85
C PHE A 137 -0.06 12.37 4.91
N ILE A 138 -1.39 12.25 4.78
CA ILE A 138 -2.11 10.98 4.90
C ILE A 138 -2.82 10.66 3.59
N ARG A 139 -2.66 9.43 3.11
CA ARG A 139 -3.36 8.90 1.94
C ARG A 139 -3.90 7.50 2.21
N SER A 140 -5.21 7.29 2.00
CA SER A 140 -5.79 5.94 1.92
C SER A 140 -5.79 5.48 0.47
N MET A 141 -5.34 4.26 0.23
CA MET A 141 -5.27 3.63 -1.08
C MET A 141 -6.01 2.30 -1.06
N GLY A 142 -6.72 1.99 -2.15
CA GLY A 142 -7.40 0.71 -2.30
C GLY A 142 -6.52 -0.33 -2.99
N THR A 143 -6.65 -1.61 -2.58
CA THR A 143 -5.90 -2.75 -3.19
C THR A 143 -6.42 -3.15 -4.57
N ARG A 144 -7.14 -2.31 -5.30
CA ARG A 144 -7.83 -2.60 -6.56
C ARG A 144 -7.14 -3.68 -7.39
N GLY A 145 -7.67 -4.91 -7.34
CA GLY A 145 -7.47 -5.93 -8.38
C GLY A 145 -6.06 -6.49 -8.58
N SER A 146 -5.09 -6.20 -7.73
CA SER A 146 -3.79 -6.88 -7.81
C SER A 146 -3.90 -8.27 -7.22
N LEU A 147 -3.83 -9.27 -8.07
CA LEU A 147 -3.52 -10.65 -7.72
C LEU A 147 -2.06 -10.67 -7.21
N GLY A 148 -1.87 -10.45 -5.92
CA GLY A 148 -0.55 -10.48 -5.30
C GLY A 148 -0.12 -9.13 -4.71
N GLY A 149 -0.63 -8.79 -3.52
CA GLY A 149 0.04 -7.92 -2.60
C GLY A 149 -0.10 -6.41 -2.74
N LEU A 150 0.76 -5.72 -2.03
CA LEU A 150 0.92 -4.27 -2.11
C LEU A 150 1.28 -3.89 -3.54
N SER A 151 0.34 -3.23 -4.23
CA SER A 151 0.48 -2.93 -5.65
C SER A 151 1.69 -2.01 -5.89
N HIS A 152 2.30 -2.10 -7.08
CA HIS A 152 3.32 -1.14 -7.53
C HIS A 152 2.88 0.32 -7.33
N LYS A 153 1.56 0.59 -7.34
CA LYS A 153 0.95 1.89 -7.05
C LYS A 153 1.26 2.40 -5.63
N THR A 154 1.31 1.48 -4.65
CA THR A 154 1.69 1.84 -3.28
C THR A 154 3.18 2.19 -3.22
N ALA A 155 4.04 1.43 -3.91
CA ALA A 155 5.47 1.74 -4.00
C ALA A 155 5.70 3.11 -4.69
N ASP A 156 4.97 3.41 -5.75
CA ASP A 156 5.05 4.71 -6.42
C ASP A 156 4.51 5.85 -5.55
N ALA A 157 3.46 5.62 -4.75
CA ALA A 157 2.97 6.60 -3.80
C ALA A 157 3.98 6.88 -2.67
N VAL A 158 4.69 5.84 -2.18
CA VAL A 158 5.82 6.00 -1.25
C VAL A 158 6.90 6.88 -1.86
N LYS A 159 7.31 6.62 -3.11
CA LYS A 159 8.31 7.43 -3.82
C LYS A 159 7.86 8.88 -4.04
N ALA A 160 6.58 9.09 -4.35
CA ALA A 160 6.05 10.45 -4.48
C ALA A 160 6.09 11.22 -3.16
N MET A 161 5.84 10.56 -2.02
CA MET A 161 5.97 11.16 -0.69
C MET A 161 7.45 11.40 -0.30
N ASP A 162 8.34 10.51 -0.68
CA ASP A 162 9.78 10.64 -0.49
C ASP A 162 10.33 11.84 -1.28
N ALA A 163 10.03 11.94 -2.58
CA ALA A 163 10.38 13.08 -3.42
C ALA A 163 9.76 14.40 -2.93
N PHE A 164 8.61 14.35 -2.28
CA PHE A 164 7.97 15.51 -1.62
C PHE A 164 8.75 15.97 -0.37
N GLY A 165 9.66 15.16 0.16
CA GLY A 165 10.50 15.48 1.32
C GLY A 165 9.94 14.98 2.66
N LYS A 166 9.28 13.83 2.70
CA LYS A 166 8.93 13.17 3.97
C LYS A 166 10.14 12.42 4.52
N ASP A 167 10.44 12.63 5.82
CA ASP A 167 11.55 11.94 6.50
C ASP A 167 11.23 10.47 6.79
N VAL A 168 9.97 10.21 7.19
CA VAL A 168 9.49 8.87 7.53
C VAL A 168 8.16 8.61 6.83
N ILE A 169 8.02 7.44 6.23
CA ILE A 169 6.78 7.05 5.55
C ILE A 169 6.27 5.75 6.16
N PHE A 170 5.07 5.79 6.72
CA PHE A 170 4.38 4.61 7.21
C PHE A 170 3.52 4.00 6.12
N VAL A 171 3.65 2.69 5.94
CA VAL A 171 2.75 1.90 5.10
C VAL A 171 2.00 0.95 6.02
N GLU A 172 0.71 1.19 6.23
CA GLU A 172 -0.14 0.40 7.11
C GLU A 172 -1.04 -0.52 6.30
N THR A 173 -1.08 -1.82 6.65
CA THR A 173 -2.01 -2.81 6.06
C THR A 173 -3.25 -2.97 6.92
N VAL A 174 -4.38 -3.30 6.30
CA VAL A 174 -5.66 -3.46 7.03
C VAL A 174 -5.79 -4.77 7.78
N GLY A 175 -4.86 -5.70 7.59
CA GLY A 175 -4.84 -6.96 8.35
C GLY A 175 -5.77 -8.04 7.77
N VAL A 176 -6.01 -8.05 6.46
CA VAL A 176 -6.75 -9.10 5.77
C VAL A 176 -6.00 -9.58 4.54
N GLY A 177 -5.55 -10.83 4.58
CA GLY A 177 -4.99 -11.54 3.42
C GLY A 177 -3.48 -11.35 3.19
N GLN A 178 -3.01 -11.68 1.99
CA GLN A 178 -1.59 -11.71 1.62
C GLN A 178 -0.87 -10.35 1.68
N SER A 179 -1.61 -9.24 1.73
CA SER A 179 -1.04 -7.88 1.88
C SER A 179 -0.18 -7.73 3.15
N GLU A 180 -0.39 -8.58 4.15
CA GLU A 180 0.40 -8.58 5.39
C GLU A 180 1.85 -8.99 5.16
N VAL A 181 2.12 -9.91 4.25
CA VAL A 181 3.46 -10.38 3.91
C VAL A 181 4.12 -9.46 2.87
N ASP A 182 3.32 -8.91 1.97
CA ASP A 182 3.84 -8.05 0.89
C ASP A 182 4.38 -6.70 1.37
N ILE A 183 4.03 -6.30 2.60
CA ILE A 183 4.56 -5.06 3.20
C ILE A 183 6.08 -5.05 3.30
N VAL A 184 6.71 -6.23 3.47
CA VAL A 184 8.17 -6.39 3.50
C VAL A 184 8.83 -5.87 2.22
N ARG A 185 8.13 -6.02 1.08
CA ARG A 185 8.64 -5.54 -0.22
C ARG A 185 8.65 -4.02 -0.32
N ALA A 186 7.80 -3.33 0.46
CA ALA A 186 7.71 -1.88 0.42
C ALA A 186 8.52 -1.18 1.52
N ALA A 187 8.79 -1.87 2.64
CA ALA A 187 9.34 -1.29 3.86
C ALA A 187 10.86 -1.49 4.00
N ASP A 188 11.53 -0.56 4.65
CA ASP A 188 12.91 -0.70 5.11
C ASP A 188 12.95 -1.48 6.43
N THR A 189 11.93 -1.26 7.28
CA THR A 189 11.69 -1.98 8.54
C THR A 189 10.23 -2.42 8.59
N THR A 190 9.98 -3.65 9.02
CA THR A 190 8.63 -4.18 9.24
C THR A 190 8.35 -4.31 10.72
N MET A 191 7.34 -3.61 11.20
CA MET A 191 6.82 -3.74 12.55
C MET A 191 5.54 -4.57 12.56
N VAL A 192 5.54 -5.64 13.34
CA VAL A 192 4.38 -6.50 13.54
C VAL A 192 3.68 -6.13 14.84
N VAL A 193 2.40 -5.74 14.74
CA VAL A 193 1.56 -5.37 15.89
C VAL A 193 0.69 -6.56 16.28
N LEU A 194 0.85 -7.04 17.51
CA LEU A 194 0.10 -8.14 18.09
C LEU A 194 -0.63 -7.72 19.36
N ILE A 195 -1.61 -8.50 19.82
CA ILE A 195 -2.36 -8.26 21.06
C ILE A 195 -2.52 -9.56 21.85
N PRO A 196 -2.62 -9.47 23.18
CA PRO A 196 -2.94 -10.62 24.01
C PRO A 196 -4.30 -11.23 23.66
N GLY A 197 -4.46 -12.54 23.86
CA GLY A 197 -5.75 -13.23 23.75
C GLY A 197 -6.15 -13.67 22.34
N MET A 198 -5.27 -13.61 21.37
CA MET A 198 -5.58 -14.02 19.98
C MET A 198 -5.64 -15.55 19.76
N GLY A 199 -5.53 -16.36 20.78
CA GLY A 199 -5.77 -17.81 20.76
C GLY A 199 -5.21 -18.55 19.55
N ASP A 200 -6.08 -19.31 18.85
CA ASP A 200 -5.73 -20.09 17.67
C ASP A 200 -5.32 -19.23 16.45
N ASP A 201 -5.71 -17.95 16.41
CA ASP A 201 -5.29 -17.02 15.34
C ASP A 201 -3.77 -16.79 15.34
N ILE A 202 -3.09 -16.91 16.50
CA ILE A 202 -1.63 -16.89 16.57
C ILE A 202 -1.03 -18.08 15.76
N GLN A 203 -1.71 -19.20 15.68
CA GLN A 203 -1.22 -20.34 14.91
C GLN A 203 -1.30 -20.10 13.39
N ALA A 204 -2.34 -19.42 12.91
CA ALA A 204 -2.45 -19.02 11.51
C ALA A 204 -1.49 -17.88 11.16
N ILE A 205 -1.21 -16.99 12.13
CA ILE A 205 -0.23 -15.91 12.01
C ILE A 205 1.21 -16.44 12.04
N LYS A 206 1.45 -17.59 12.73
CA LYS A 206 2.77 -18.19 12.98
C LYS A 206 3.58 -18.50 11.71
N ALA A 207 2.96 -18.83 10.60
CA ALA A 207 3.69 -19.39 9.45
C ALA A 207 4.29 -18.34 8.48
N GLY A 208 3.96 -17.06 8.58
CA GLY A 208 4.46 -16.07 7.61
C GLY A 208 4.75 -14.68 8.18
N ILE A 209 3.93 -14.24 9.15
CA ILE A 209 4.06 -12.86 9.68
C ILE A 209 5.23 -12.73 10.66
N LEU A 210 5.58 -13.78 11.37
CA LEU A 210 6.69 -13.76 12.32
C LEU A 210 8.05 -13.76 11.64
N GLU A 211 8.15 -14.42 10.48
CA GLU A 211 9.38 -14.45 9.66
C GLU A 211 9.73 -13.11 9.05
N ILE A 212 8.75 -12.19 8.96
CA ILE A 212 8.92 -10.89 8.30
C ILE A 212 9.13 -9.73 9.27
N GLY A 213 8.98 -9.96 10.59
CA GLY A 213 9.01 -8.91 11.59
C GLY A 213 10.44 -8.51 11.99
N ASP A 214 10.81 -7.28 11.76
CA ASP A 214 12.06 -6.72 12.30
C ASP A 214 11.89 -6.22 13.75
N VAL A 215 10.66 -5.83 14.12
CA VAL A 215 10.27 -5.36 15.46
C VAL A 215 8.87 -5.86 15.78
N PHE A 216 8.65 -6.35 16.99
CA PHE A 216 7.33 -6.77 17.49
C PHE A 216 6.79 -5.79 18.52
N ALA A 217 5.58 -5.27 18.30
CA ALA A 217 4.85 -4.42 19.23
C ALA A 217 3.65 -5.18 19.81
N ILE A 218 3.69 -5.50 21.10
CA ILE A 218 2.54 -6.09 21.81
C ILE A 218 1.67 -4.95 22.31
N ASN A 219 0.64 -4.63 21.54
CA ASN A 219 -0.33 -3.58 21.90
C ASN A 219 -1.36 -4.10 22.89
N LYS A 220 -2.05 -3.19 23.59
CA LYS A 220 -2.98 -3.52 24.66
C LYS A 220 -2.32 -4.39 25.74
N SER A 221 -1.06 -4.08 26.05
CA SER A 221 -0.26 -4.84 27.02
C SER A 221 -0.73 -4.70 28.46
N ASP A 222 -1.72 -3.84 28.72
CA ASP A 222 -2.49 -3.73 29.93
C ASP A 222 -3.53 -4.86 30.12
N LEU A 223 -3.77 -5.66 29.07
CA LEU A 223 -4.63 -6.83 29.15
C LEU A 223 -3.85 -8.07 29.63
N ASP A 224 -4.56 -8.98 30.30
CA ASP A 224 -4.02 -10.26 30.72
C ASP A 224 -3.48 -11.07 29.52
N GLY A 225 -2.36 -11.77 29.76
CA GLY A 225 -1.73 -12.60 28.73
C GLY A 225 -0.63 -11.93 27.92
N ALA A 226 -0.34 -10.64 28.11
CA ALA A 226 0.73 -9.96 27.40
C ALA A 226 2.10 -10.63 27.63
N ASP A 227 2.44 -10.99 28.85
CA ASP A 227 3.70 -11.70 29.18
C ASP A 227 3.76 -13.13 28.60
N LYS A 228 2.61 -13.79 28.51
CA LYS A 228 2.52 -15.10 27.85
C LYS A 228 2.85 -14.96 26.36
N LEU A 229 2.24 -13.97 25.68
CA LEU A 229 2.49 -13.71 24.26
C LEU A 229 3.98 -13.36 24.00
N VAL A 230 4.59 -12.52 24.85
CA VAL A 230 6.02 -12.21 24.77
C VAL A 230 6.88 -13.47 24.84
N ARG A 231 6.57 -14.40 25.78
CA ARG A 231 7.30 -15.67 25.90
C ARG A 231 7.10 -16.54 24.67
N GLU A 232 5.89 -16.64 24.13
CA GLU A 232 5.60 -17.44 22.94
C GLU A 232 6.36 -16.91 21.71
N ILE A 233 6.42 -15.59 21.50
CA ILE A 233 7.20 -15.01 20.40
C ILE A 233 8.69 -15.27 20.61
N ASN A 234 9.23 -15.08 21.82
CA ASN A 234 10.64 -15.40 22.10
C ASN A 234 10.98 -16.85 21.80
N MET A 235 10.11 -17.80 22.22
CA MET A 235 10.31 -19.23 21.93
C MET A 235 10.33 -19.51 20.42
N MET A 236 9.54 -18.81 19.63
CA MET A 236 9.56 -18.94 18.16
C MET A 236 10.80 -18.34 17.53
N LEU A 237 11.23 -17.17 18.01
CA LEU A 237 12.48 -16.55 17.56
C LEU A 237 13.72 -17.41 17.93
N ASP A 238 13.65 -18.18 19.01
CA ASP A 238 14.71 -19.11 19.41
C ASP A 238 14.75 -20.39 18.55
N LEU A 239 13.67 -20.70 17.82
CA LEU A 239 13.60 -21.84 16.89
C LEU A 239 14.09 -21.49 15.48
N ASP A 240 14.29 -20.20 15.18
CA ASP A 240 14.82 -19.76 13.89
C ASP A 240 16.35 -19.92 13.88
N ASP A 241 16.83 -20.96 13.20
CA ASP A 241 18.27 -21.23 13.00
C ASP A 241 18.95 -20.25 12.03
N HIS A 242 18.19 -19.39 11.36
CA HIS A 242 18.70 -18.33 10.48
C HIS A 242 19.11 -17.11 11.32
N MET A 243 20.19 -17.22 12.06
CA MET A 243 20.78 -16.17 12.87
C MET A 243 21.13 -14.95 11.98
N SER A 244 20.20 -14.01 11.84
CA SER A 244 20.55 -12.67 11.39
C SER A 244 21.28 -11.94 12.53
N ASP A 245 22.18 -11.02 12.21
CA ASP A 245 22.86 -10.17 13.21
C ASP A 245 21.89 -9.29 14.03
N TRP A 246 20.61 -9.31 13.68
CA TRP A 246 19.52 -8.62 14.35
C TRP A 246 18.49 -9.61 14.90
N ARG A 247 18.41 -9.73 16.23
CA ARG A 247 17.31 -10.44 16.88
C ARG A 247 16.14 -9.45 17.05
N PRO A 248 14.97 -9.70 16.44
CA PRO A 248 13.83 -8.79 16.55
C PRO A 248 13.43 -8.52 18.00
N PRO A 249 13.46 -7.27 18.46
CA PRO A 249 13.03 -6.90 19.79
C PRO A 249 11.51 -6.91 19.91
N ILE A 250 11.02 -7.23 21.13
CA ILE A 250 9.60 -7.23 21.47
C ILE A 250 9.36 -6.08 22.46
N ARG A 251 8.45 -5.15 22.10
CA ARG A 251 8.06 -4.00 22.94
C ARG A 251 6.59 -4.10 23.35
N LYS A 252 6.32 -3.93 24.65
CA LYS A 252 4.96 -3.82 25.18
C LYS A 252 4.51 -2.37 25.11
N VAL A 253 3.30 -2.14 24.59
CA VAL A 253 2.73 -0.80 24.45
C VAL A 253 1.24 -0.77 24.79
N VAL A 254 0.76 0.39 25.21
CA VAL A 254 -0.66 0.68 25.35
C VAL A 254 -0.97 1.90 24.49
N ALA A 255 -1.16 1.67 23.19
CA ALA A 255 -1.19 2.73 22.18
C ALA A 255 -2.25 3.80 22.46
N ASN A 256 -3.44 3.45 22.95
CA ASN A 256 -4.50 4.41 23.29
C ASN A 256 -4.08 5.41 24.38
N ARG A 257 -3.17 5.02 25.28
CA ARG A 257 -2.61 5.88 26.35
C ARG A 257 -1.27 6.50 25.96
N GLY A 258 -0.64 6.04 24.87
CA GLY A 258 0.71 6.47 24.46
C GLY A 258 1.85 5.85 25.26
N GLU A 259 1.55 4.87 26.13
CA GLU A 259 2.56 4.18 26.94
C GLU A 259 3.44 3.27 26.08
N GLY A 260 4.77 3.36 26.24
CA GLY A 260 5.77 2.57 25.50
C GLY A 260 6.00 3.03 24.06
N ILE A 261 5.39 4.14 23.60
CA ILE A 261 5.52 4.62 22.21
C ILE A 261 6.89 5.25 21.98
N ALA A 262 7.42 6.01 22.91
CA ALA A 262 8.73 6.64 22.77
C ALA A 262 9.84 5.58 22.67
N GLU A 263 9.80 4.58 23.55
CA GLU A 263 10.74 3.43 23.56
C GLU A 263 10.59 2.56 22.30
N LEU A 264 9.37 2.44 21.77
CA LEU A 264 9.15 1.74 20.49
C LEU A 264 9.80 2.51 19.33
N VAL A 265 9.67 3.85 19.29
CA VAL A 265 10.35 4.67 18.28
C VAL A 265 11.86 4.56 18.42
N ASP A 266 12.43 4.58 19.64
CA ASP A 266 13.86 4.37 19.86
C ASP A 266 14.32 3.02 19.27
N THR A 267 13.53 1.96 19.50
CA THR A 267 13.81 0.63 18.94
C THR A 267 13.76 0.60 17.40
N LEU A 268 12.82 1.33 16.79
CA LEU A 268 12.75 1.46 15.33
C LEU A 268 13.96 2.22 14.75
N GLU A 269 14.41 3.27 15.43
CA GLU A 269 15.62 4.01 15.03
C GLU A 269 16.91 3.20 15.29
N GLU A 270 16.95 2.36 16.33
CA GLU A 270 18.05 1.40 16.56
C GLU A 270 18.14 0.40 15.41
N HIS A 271 17.01 -0.19 15.00
CA HIS A 271 16.97 -1.10 13.84
C HIS A 271 17.39 -0.40 12.56
N ARG A 272 16.85 0.81 12.31
CA ARG A 272 17.26 1.63 11.16
C ARG A 272 18.78 1.83 11.13
N SER A 273 19.36 2.26 12.24
CA SER A 273 20.81 2.50 12.35
C SER A 273 21.61 1.21 12.12
N HIS A 274 21.10 0.06 12.61
CA HIS A 274 21.72 -1.24 12.40
C HIS A 274 21.75 -1.62 10.92
N ILE A 275 20.61 -1.55 10.22
CA ILE A 275 20.55 -1.92 8.79
C ILE A 275 21.27 -0.92 7.86
N GLU A 276 21.36 0.34 8.26
CA GLU A 276 22.18 1.34 7.56
C GLU A 276 23.67 1.03 7.73
N GLY A 277 24.11 0.68 8.95
CA GLY A 277 25.51 0.46 9.28
C GLY A 277 26.11 -0.83 8.71
N ASN A 278 25.32 -1.89 8.55
CA ASN A 278 25.78 -3.20 8.06
C ASN A 278 25.47 -3.44 6.56
N GLY A 279 24.90 -2.46 5.86
CA GLY A 279 24.61 -2.52 4.42
C GLY A 279 23.31 -3.26 4.04
N VAL A 280 22.59 -3.85 4.99
CA VAL A 280 21.31 -4.56 4.75
C VAL A 280 20.27 -3.66 4.12
N LEU A 281 20.21 -2.37 4.53
CA LEU A 281 19.30 -1.40 3.92
C LEU A 281 19.54 -1.26 2.41
N ALA A 282 20.78 -1.13 2.00
CA ALA A 282 21.15 -1.01 0.58
C ALA A 282 20.79 -2.28 -0.19
N GLU A 283 21.00 -3.45 0.40
CA GLU A 283 20.60 -4.73 -0.20
C GLU A 283 19.07 -4.86 -0.34
N ARG A 284 18.30 -4.54 0.72
CA ARG A 284 16.82 -4.53 0.69
C ARG A 284 16.31 -3.60 -0.42
N ARG A 285 16.85 -2.39 -0.53
CA ARG A 285 16.48 -1.41 -1.56
C ARG A 285 16.85 -1.89 -2.97
N THR A 286 18.00 -2.53 -3.13
CA THR A 286 18.42 -3.12 -4.42
C THR A 286 17.48 -4.25 -4.85
N ARG A 287 17.12 -5.14 -3.93
CA ARG A 287 16.16 -6.22 -4.19
C ARG A 287 14.81 -5.65 -4.58
N ARG A 288 14.30 -4.67 -3.83
CA ARG A 288 13.05 -3.95 -4.13
C ARG A 288 13.04 -3.34 -5.55
N THR A 289 14.12 -2.66 -5.91
CA THR A 289 14.25 -2.07 -7.26
C THR A 289 14.23 -3.13 -8.36
N ARG A 290 14.87 -4.28 -8.12
CA ARG A 290 14.83 -5.43 -9.04
C ARG A 290 13.42 -5.99 -9.20
N ASP A 291 12.74 -6.25 -8.09
CA ASP A 291 11.38 -6.80 -8.09
C ASP A 291 10.41 -5.83 -8.79
N GLU A 292 10.50 -4.55 -8.50
CA GLU A 292 9.71 -3.51 -9.15
C GLU A 292 9.94 -3.44 -10.66
N MET A 293 11.19 -3.51 -11.10
CA MET A 293 11.51 -3.53 -12.54
C MET A 293 10.87 -4.73 -13.22
N LEU A 294 10.91 -5.91 -12.58
CA LEU A 294 10.26 -7.12 -13.10
C LEU A 294 8.73 -6.97 -13.11
N ASP A 295 8.13 -6.38 -12.09
CA ASP A 295 6.68 -6.15 -12.04
C ASP A 295 6.23 -5.18 -13.14
N ILE A 296 6.97 -4.09 -13.38
CA ILE A 296 6.71 -3.15 -14.47
C ILE A 296 6.83 -3.85 -15.82
N LEU A 297 7.85 -4.71 -16.01
CA LEU A 297 8.05 -5.49 -17.23
C LEU A 297 6.89 -6.46 -17.45
N HIS A 298 6.51 -7.24 -16.43
CA HIS A 298 5.37 -8.16 -16.50
C HIS A 298 4.06 -7.43 -16.85
N ALA A 299 3.81 -6.29 -16.19
CA ALA A 299 2.65 -5.47 -16.50
C ALA A 299 2.66 -4.91 -17.92
N GLY A 300 3.83 -4.54 -18.43
CA GLY A 300 4.02 -4.08 -19.83
C GLY A 300 3.73 -5.19 -20.83
N VAL A 301 4.27 -6.38 -20.62
CA VAL A 301 4.03 -7.56 -21.47
C VAL A 301 2.55 -7.94 -21.46
N ARG A 302 1.94 -7.98 -20.26
CA ARG A 302 0.51 -8.29 -20.13
C ARG A 302 -0.37 -7.31 -20.91
N ARG A 303 -0.14 -6.01 -20.78
CA ARG A 303 -0.88 -4.97 -21.54
C ARG A 303 -0.69 -5.15 -23.05
N SER A 304 0.52 -5.51 -23.50
CA SER A 304 0.77 -5.79 -24.91
C SER A 304 0.00 -7.01 -25.43
N ILE A 305 -0.12 -8.06 -24.60
CA ILE A 305 -0.93 -9.24 -24.92
C ILE A 305 -2.42 -8.86 -24.97
N GLU A 306 -2.91 -8.16 -23.95
CA GLU A 306 -4.31 -7.72 -23.88
C GLU A 306 -4.68 -6.91 -25.14
N SER A 307 -3.90 -5.88 -25.49
CA SER A 307 -4.19 -5.02 -26.63
C SER A 307 -4.09 -5.72 -28.00
N ARG A 308 -3.20 -6.69 -28.16
CA ARG A 308 -2.95 -7.35 -29.46
C ARG A 308 -3.72 -8.64 -29.67
N ILE A 309 -4.09 -9.32 -28.59
CA ILE A 309 -4.68 -10.64 -28.63
C ILE A 309 -6.12 -10.65 -28.12
N VAL A 310 -6.36 -10.04 -26.95
CA VAL A 310 -7.69 -10.04 -26.32
C VAL A 310 -8.62 -9.03 -27.01
N ASP A 311 -8.21 -7.77 -27.06
CA ASP A 311 -9.04 -6.68 -27.60
C ASP A 311 -9.31 -6.81 -29.11
N THR A 312 -8.50 -7.59 -29.81
CA THR A 312 -8.66 -7.87 -31.24
C THR A 312 -9.54 -9.09 -31.53
N GLY A 313 -10.04 -9.81 -30.51
CA GLY A 313 -10.81 -11.04 -30.65
C GLY A 313 -9.98 -12.28 -31.02
N ARG A 314 -8.68 -12.16 -31.24
CA ARG A 314 -7.79 -13.30 -31.59
C ARG A 314 -7.79 -14.39 -30.52
N LEU A 315 -8.02 -14.03 -29.26
CA LEU A 315 -8.10 -15.01 -28.18
C LEU A 315 -9.25 -15.97 -28.39
N ASP A 316 -10.44 -15.47 -28.76
CA ASP A 316 -11.63 -16.28 -29.00
C ASP A 316 -11.41 -17.22 -30.21
N ASP A 317 -10.77 -16.75 -31.28
CA ASP A 317 -10.38 -17.58 -32.43
C ASP A 317 -9.44 -18.71 -32.02
N TYR A 318 -8.42 -18.42 -31.22
CA TYR A 318 -7.50 -19.44 -30.69
C TYR A 318 -8.23 -20.47 -29.83
N VAL A 319 -9.11 -20.00 -28.93
CA VAL A 319 -9.93 -20.88 -28.07
C VAL A 319 -10.84 -21.78 -28.92
N ALA A 320 -11.48 -21.26 -29.96
CA ALA A 320 -12.31 -22.04 -30.88
C ALA A 320 -11.51 -23.16 -31.58
N ARG A 321 -10.33 -22.85 -32.12
CA ARG A 321 -9.44 -23.83 -32.78
C ARG A 321 -8.91 -24.89 -31.81
N ILE A 322 -8.57 -24.52 -30.58
CA ILE A 322 -8.15 -25.47 -29.53
C ILE A 322 -9.32 -26.41 -29.18
N LYS A 323 -10.54 -25.87 -29.01
CA LYS A 323 -11.74 -26.70 -28.74
C LYS A 323 -12.08 -27.65 -29.90
N ALA A 324 -11.79 -27.26 -31.13
CA ALA A 324 -11.93 -28.11 -32.33
C ALA A 324 -10.80 -29.14 -32.50
N HIS A 325 -9.82 -29.17 -31.56
CA HIS A 325 -8.60 -30.01 -31.67
C HIS A 325 -7.74 -29.77 -32.92
N GLU A 326 -7.83 -28.58 -33.52
CA GLU A 326 -7.02 -28.17 -34.67
C GLU A 326 -5.61 -27.77 -34.26
N THR A 327 -5.43 -27.40 -33.00
CA THR A 327 -4.18 -26.99 -32.36
C THR A 327 -4.25 -27.21 -30.85
N ASP A 328 -3.17 -26.94 -30.17
CA ASP A 328 -3.06 -27.03 -28.71
C ASP A 328 -2.62 -25.69 -28.09
N PRO A 329 -2.84 -25.48 -26.76
CA PRO A 329 -2.48 -24.24 -26.09
C PRO A 329 -0.99 -23.89 -26.18
N TYR A 330 -0.09 -24.86 -26.13
CA TYR A 330 1.36 -24.63 -26.13
C TYR A 330 1.84 -24.13 -27.51
N THR A 331 1.34 -24.73 -28.58
CA THR A 331 1.63 -24.32 -29.98
C THR A 331 1.14 -22.89 -30.23
N VAL A 332 -0.09 -22.55 -29.77
CA VAL A 332 -0.63 -21.20 -29.91
C VAL A 332 0.21 -20.18 -29.14
N VAL A 333 0.53 -20.48 -27.86
CA VAL A 333 1.36 -19.58 -27.02
C VAL A 333 2.75 -19.39 -27.63
N GLY A 334 3.39 -20.47 -28.12
CA GLY A 334 4.68 -20.39 -28.80
C GLY A 334 4.65 -19.46 -30.02
N GLY A 335 3.60 -19.53 -30.82
CA GLY A 335 3.39 -18.65 -31.98
C GLY A 335 3.20 -17.19 -31.58
N VAL A 336 2.36 -16.92 -30.58
CA VAL A 336 2.12 -15.57 -30.03
C VAL A 336 3.43 -14.98 -29.49
N MET A 337 4.18 -15.74 -28.69
CA MET A 337 5.45 -15.29 -28.13
C MET A 337 6.47 -14.96 -29.22
N SER A 338 6.58 -15.80 -30.24
CA SER A 338 7.47 -15.54 -31.36
C SER A 338 7.08 -14.26 -32.11
N GLU A 339 5.79 -14.02 -32.35
CA GLU A 339 5.29 -12.79 -32.98
C GLU A 339 5.60 -11.53 -32.14
N MET A 340 5.54 -11.65 -30.82
CA MET A 340 5.81 -10.53 -29.92
C MET A 340 7.30 -10.18 -29.78
N LEU A 341 8.18 -11.17 -29.87
CA LEU A 341 9.63 -11.00 -29.73
C LEU A 341 10.33 -10.57 -31.00
N THR A 342 9.70 -10.76 -32.18
CA THR A 342 10.29 -10.41 -33.48
C THR A 342 9.94 -9.01 -33.97
N LYS A 343 9.17 -8.24 -33.23
CA LYS A 343 8.82 -6.83 -33.49
C LYS A 343 9.31 -5.92 -32.38
#